data_a7058c7cd30f38af1880a63db77e11fa
#
_entry.id   a7058c7cd30f38af1880a63db77e11fa
#
_cell.length_a   1.000
_cell.length_b   1.000
_cell.length_c   1.000
_cell.angle_alpha   90.00
_cell.angle_beta   90.00
_cell.angle_gamma   90.00
#
_symmetry.space_group_name_H-M   'P 1'
#
loop_
_entity.id
_entity.type
_entity.pdbx_description
1 polymer ?
#
loop_
_entity_poly.entity_id
_entity_poly.type
_entity_poly.pdbx_seq_one_letter_code
_entity_poly.pdbx_strand_id
1 'polypeptide(L)'
;MRPSRPVTIVITGASSGIGRATAEAFARRGVRLVLAARGEAALREVAHVCAAHGADTLMVPTDVGDAEAVAALARLAADTGDGRIDVWINNAGVGTVGLLEQTPVHAHERVLRTNLIAYLYGAHAVLPYFKREGHGTLINVLSMNAWSPSAYGVSYTASKYGLRGFSEALRAELLPFPGIHVCDIFPAVADTPAFRHCANYTGKAIRPPRPLVDPRAIARAIVRAAARPHRQATTIGSVAWLSRVGNLIAPGLTRRFSQQLAQRYLDRADPAPRTDGNLFDPTEGYMAVDGGWRNRNEGSRATQAGLIGAGLLALGVSLGILARRRRQAD
;
A
#
# COMPACT_ATOMS: atom_id res chain seq x y z
N MET A 1 -34.94 -19.81 -3.87
CA MET A 1 -33.74 -18.97 -4.05
C MET A 1 -32.54 -19.87 -3.96
N ARG A 2 -31.68 -19.96 -4.99
CA ARG A 2 -30.38 -20.59 -4.83
C ARG A 2 -29.60 -19.78 -3.78
N PRO A 3 -28.94 -20.40 -2.79
CA PRO A 3 -28.10 -19.65 -1.87
C PRO A 3 -27.08 -18.85 -2.70
N SER A 4 -26.98 -17.57 -2.44
CA SER A 4 -25.99 -16.75 -3.11
C SER A 4 -24.62 -17.33 -2.77
N ARG A 5 -23.87 -17.69 -3.79
CA ARG A 5 -22.55 -18.27 -3.69
C ARG A 5 -21.62 -17.32 -2.90
N PRO A 6 -20.68 -17.83 -2.08
CA PRO A 6 -19.67 -17.01 -1.42
C PRO A 6 -18.81 -16.22 -2.42
N VAL A 7 -18.52 -14.97 -2.09
CA VAL A 7 -17.58 -14.13 -2.85
C VAL A 7 -16.15 -14.54 -2.50
N THR A 8 -15.33 -14.88 -3.48
CA THR A 8 -13.93 -15.30 -3.28
C THR A 8 -12.99 -14.11 -3.41
N ILE A 9 -12.26 -13.79 -2.34
CA ILE A 9 -11.36 -12.65 -2.22
C ILE A 9 -9.97 -13.12 -1.86
N VAL A 10 -8.98 -12.79 -2.68
CA VAL A 10 -7.55 -13.05 -2.41
C VAL A 10 -6.91 -11.78 -1.85
N ILE A 11 -6.13 -11.91 -0.76
CA ILE A 11 -5.42 -10.80 -0.12
C ILE A 11 -3.95 -11.19 0.06
N THR A 12 -3.03 -10.52 -0.64
CA THR A 12 -1.59 -10.68 -0.41
C THR A 12 -1.10 -9.76 0.71
N GLY A 13 -0.10 -10.22 1.48
CA GLY A 13 0.38 -9.49 2.66
C GLY A 13 -0.68 -9.40 3.77
N ALA A 14 -1.47 -10.46 3.93
CA ALA A 14 -2.61 -10.50 4.85
C ALA A 14 -2.23 -10.61 6.34
N SER A 15 -0.96 -10.87 6.67
CA SER A 15 -0.52 -11.21 8.04
C SER A 15 -0.48 -10.03 9.01
N SER A 16 -0.40 -8.78 8.54
CA SER A 16 -0.31 -7.59 9.40
C SER A 16 -0.83 -6.31 8.73
N GLY A 17 -0.89 -5.22 9.48
CA GLY A 17 -1.15 -3.88 8.99
C GLY A 17 -2.42 -3.76 8.14
N ILE A 18 -2.28 -3.16 6.95
CA ILE A 18 -3.40 -2.92 6.03
C ILE A 18 -4.03 -4.24 5.56
N GLY A 19 -3.20 -5.26 5.24
CA GLY A 19 -3.69 -6.55 4.76
C GLY A 19 -4.55 -7.28 5.80
N ARG A 20 -4.07 -7.35 7.05
CA ARG A 20 -4.83 -7.91 8.18
C ARG A 20 -6.13 -7.12 8.42
N ALA A 21 -6.05 -5.79 8.48
CA ALA A 21 -7.25 -4.95 8.64
C ALA A 21 -8.25 -5.14 7.48
N THR A 22 -7.76 -5.40 6.27
CA THR A 22 -8.60 -5.67 5.10
C THR A 22 -9.27 -7.03 5.21
N ALA A 23 -8.54 -8.07 5.61
CA ALA A 23 -9.11 -9.39 5.85
C ALA A 23 -10.22 -9.34 6.91
N GLU A 24 -9.95 -8.71 8.07
CA GLU A 24 -10.92 -8.51 9.14
C GLU A 24 -12.16 -7.71 8.67
N ALA A 25 -11.95 -6.68 7.81
CA ALA A 25 -13.06 -5.87 7.30
C ALA A 25 -13.97 -6.59 6.29
N PHE A 26 -13.45 -7.60 5.58
CA PHE A 26 -14.24 -8.47 4.70
C PHE A 26 -14.85 -9.66 5.43
N ALA A 27 -14.36 -10.01 6.61
CA ALA A 27 -14.76 -11.21 7.33
C ALA A 27 -16.24 -11.17 7.74
N ARG A 28 -17.08 -11.97 7.04
CA ARG A 28 -18.51 -12.15 7.28
C ARG A 28 -19.02 -13.38 6.57
N ARG A 29 -20.22 -13.85 6.91
CA ARG A 29 -20.88 -14.97 6.22
C ARG A 29 -21.05 -14.67 4.72
N GLY A 30 -20.83 -15.68 3.89
CA GLY A 30 -20.93 -15.57 2.43
C GLY A 30 -19.68 -14.96 1.77
N VAL A 31 -18.57 -14.81 2.52
CA VAL A 31 -17.26 -14.43 1.98
C VAL A 31 -16.26 -15.55 2.22
N ARG A 32 -15.49 -15.88 1.17
CA ARG A 32 -14.32 -16.75 1.23
C ARG A 32 -13.06 -15.89 1.10
N LEU A 33 -12.20 -15.94 2.10
CA LEU A 33 -10.94 -15.21 2.18
C LEU A 33 -9.77 -16.14 1.93
N VAL A 34 -9.02 -15.90 0.87
CA VAL A 34 -7.74 -16.55 0.61
C VAL A 34 -6.63 -15.60 1.07
N LEU A 35 -5.97 -15.94 2.16
CA LEU A 35 -5.02 -15.10 2.86
C LEU A 35 -3.60 -15.56 2.53
N ALA A 36 -2.81 -14.67 1.93
CA ALA A 36 -1.45 -14.99 1.49
C ALA A 36 -0.41 -14.06 2.16
N ALA A 37 0.63 -14.66 2.74
CA ALA A 37 1.84 -14.02 3.24
C ALA A 37 2.92 -15.08 3.49
N ARG A 38 4.18 -14.67 3.75
CA ARG A 38 5.27 -15.61 4.01
C ARG A 38 5.18 -16.30 5.37
N GLY A 39 4.79 -15.55 6.41
CA GLY A 39 4.74 -16.02 7.80
C GLY A 39 3.46 -16.79 8.11
N GLU A 40 3.56 -18.13 8.23
CA GLU A 40 2.42 -19.03 8.44
C GLU A 40 1.72 -18.79 9.79
N ALA A 41 2.47 -18.61 10.88
CA ALA A 41 1.89 -18.41 12.21
C ALA A 41 0.99 -17.18 12.27
N ALA A 42 1.44 -16.06 11.71
CA ALA A 42 0.66 -14.82 11.65
C ALA A 42 -0.57 -14.96 10.73
N LEU A 43 -0.45 -15.70 9.61
CA LEU A 43 -1.61 -16.00 8.76
C LEU A 43 -2.66 -16.83 9.50
N ARG A 44 -2.23 -17.81 10.29
CA ARG A 44 -3.13 -18.67 11.08
C ARG A 44 -3.93 -17.86 12.09
N GLU A 45 -3.30 -16.90 12.76
CA GLU A 45 -4.00 -15.99 13.67
C GLU A 45 -5.08 -15.17 12.94
N VAL A 46 -4.74 -14.58 11.79
CA VAL A 46 -5.70 -13.78 11.00
C VAL A 46 -6.85 -14.65 10.48
N ALA A 47 -6.56 -15.85 9.99
CA ALA A 47 -7.58 -16.79 9.53
C ALA A 47 -8.54 -17.16 10.65
N HIS A 48 -8.03 -17.44 11.85
CA HIS A 48 -8.86 -17.74 13.02
C HIS A 48 -9.78 -16.56 13.38
N VAL A 49 -9.26 -15.32 13.40
CA VAL A 49 -10.07 -14.12 13.66
C VAL A 49 -11.16 -13.96 12.58
N CYS A 50 -10.83 -14.13 11.30
CA CYS A 50 -11.78 -14.00 10.20
C CYS A 50 -12.86 -15.10 10.24
N ALA A 51 -12.48 -16.33 10.55
CA ALA A 51 -13.41 -17.46 10.70
C ALA A 51 -14.39 -17.22 11.86
N ALA A 52 -13.94 -16.67 12.98
CA ALA A 52 -14.80 -16.30 14.11
C ALA A 52 -15.87 -15.27 13.73
N HIS A 53 -15.63 -14.44 12.71
CA HIS A 53 -16.63 -13.52 12.13
C HIS A 53 -17.49 -14.17 11.03
N GLY A 54 -17.31 -15.46 10.77
CA GLY A 54 -18.15 -16.25 9.87
C GLY A 54 -17.67 -16.30 8.42
N ALA A 55 -16.47 -15.86 8.11
CA ALA A 55 -15.86 -16.04 6.80
C ALA A 55 -15.32 -17.47 6.64
N ASP A 56 -15.39 -18.01 5.42
CA ASP A 56 -14.63 -19.19 5.03
C ASP A 56 -13.18 -18.74 4.71
N THR A 57 -12.17 -19.38 5.32
CA THR A 57 -10.79 -18.92 5.22
C THR A 57 -9.85 -20.00 4.72
N LEU A 58 -9.02 -19.67 3.73
CA LEU A 58 -7.90 -20.48 3.26
C LEU A 58 -6.60 -19.71 3.48
N MET A 59 -5.65 -20.30 4.18
CA MET A 59 -4.29 -19.77 4.33
C MET A 59 -3.38 -20.38 3.26
N VAL A 60 -2.62 -19.54 2.59
CA VAL A 60 -1.63 -19.99 1.59
C VAL A 60 -0.30 -19.27 1.87
N PRO A 61 0.66 -19.91 2.54
CA PRO A 61 2.00 -19.37 2.69
C PRO A 61 2.61 -19.07 1.30
N THR A 62 2.91 -17.80 1.03
CA THR A 62 3.30 -17.34 -0.31
C THR A 62 4.36 -16.26 -0.22
N ASP A 63 5.49 -16.43 -0.89
CA ASP A 63 6.34 -15.31 -1.28
C ASP A 63 5.84 -14.74 -2.60
N VAL A 64 5.28 -13.54 -2.57
CA VAL A 64 4.77 -12.88 -3.78
C VAL A 64 5.87 -12.50 -4.79
N GLY A 65 7.14 -12.51 -4.37
CA GLY A 65 8.29 -12.34 -5.26
C GLY A 65 8.59 -13.55 -6.14
N ASP A 66 7.90 -14.68 -5.92
CA ASP A 66 7.98 -15.89 -6.72
C ASP A 66 6.74 -16.02 -7.61
N ALA A 67 6.94 -16.02 -8.93
CA ALA A 67 5.86 -16.09 -9.91
C ALA A 67 5.07 -17.41 -9.84
N GLU A 68 5.76 -18.53 -9.62
CA GLU A 68 5.13 -19.83 -9.52
C GLU A 68 4.28 -19.97 -8.25
N ALA A 69 4.76 -19.43 -7.12
CA ALA A 69 4.00 -19.37 -5.88
C ALA A 69 2.72 -18.53 -6.04
N VAL A 70 2.79 -17.39 -6.76
CA VAL A 70 1.62 -16.55 -7.04
C VAL A 70 0.64 -17.24 -7.98
N ALA A 71 1.14 -17.96 -9.00
CA ALA A 71 0.31 -18.77 -9.89
C ALA A 71 -0.38 -19.91 -9.13
N ALA A 72 0.32 -20.59 -8.21
CA ALA A 72 -0.25 -21.61 -7.34
C ALA A 72 -1.33 -21.04 -6.41
N LEU A 73 -1.09 -19.85 -5.83
CA LEU A 73 -2.09 -19.14 -5.02
C LEU A 73 -3.38 -18.88 -5.80
N ALA A 74 -3.28 -18.44 -7.07
CA ALA A 74 -4.45 -18.19 -7.91
C ALA A 74 -5.22 -19.48 -8.23
N ARG A 75 -4.50 -20.59 -8.51
CA ARG A 75 -5.14 -21.90 -8.72
C ARG A 75 -5.89 -22.36 -7.47
N LEU A 76 -5.25 -22.36 -6.30
CA LEU A 76 -5.88 -22.75 -5.04
C LEU A 76 -7.10 -21.87 -4.69
N ALA A 77 -7.00 -20.55 -4.95
CA ALA A 77 -8.12 -19.64 -4.74
C ALA A 77 -9.30 -19.95 -5.67
N ALA A 78 -9.03 -20.26 -6.94
CA ALA A 78 -10.04 -20.63 -7.90
C ALA A 78 -10.68 -21.97 -7.55
N ASP A 79 -9.89 -22.99 -7.20
CA ASP A 79 -10.38 -24.34 -6.85
C ASP A 79 -11.34 -24.28 -5.66
N THR A 80 -10.99 -23.53 -4.62
CA THR A 80 -11.89 -23.30 -3.48
C THR A 80 -13.08 -22.40 -3.83
N GLY A 81 -12.95 -21.55 -4.86
CA GLY A 81 -13.94 -20.61 -5.35
C GLY A 81 -14.89 -21.17 -6.43
N ASP A 82 -15.04 -22.47 -6.59
CA ASP A 82 -15.82 -23.11 -7.67
C ASP A 82 -15.37 -22.65 -9.07
N GLY A 83 -14.06 -22.57 -9.25
CA GLY A 83 -13.40 -22.12 -10.48
C GLY A 83 -13.22 -20.61 -10.60
N ARG A 84 -13.59 -19.79 -9.60
CA ARG A 84 -13.68 -18.32 -9.73
C ARG A 84 -12.92 -17.58 -8.64
N ILE A 85 -12.51 -16.37 -8.98
CA ILE A 85 -12.02 -15.34 -8.07
C ILE A 85 -12.79 -14.06 -8.37
N ASP A 86 -13.38 -13.42 -7.38
CA ASP A 86 -14.17 -12.19 -7.59
C ASP A 86 -13.32 -10.93 -7.36
N VAL A 87 -12.44 -10.98 -6.35
CA VAL A 87 -11.55 -9.86 -5.99
C VAL A 87 -10.14 -10.35 -5.72
N TRP A 88 -9.15 -9.68 -6.33
CA TRP A 88 -7.74 -9.90 -6.02
C TRP A 88 -7.12 -8.62 -5.48
N ILE A 89 -6.53 -8.68 -4.28
CA ILE A 89 -5.94 -7.52 -3.61
C ILE A 89 -4.43 -7.70 -3.51
N ASN A 90 -3.70 -7.00 -4.36
CA ASN A 90 -2.28 -6.82 -4.26
C ASN A 90 -1.99 -5.80 -3.16
N ASN A 91 -1.57 -6.28 -1.98
CA ASN A 91 -1.25 -5.43 -0.83
C ASN A 91 0.13 -5.72 -0.24
N ALA A 92 0.69 -6.90 -0.47
CA ALA A 92 2.03 -7.24 0.00
C ALA A 92 3.05 -6.16 -0.40
N GLY A 93 3.89 -5.77 0.54
CA GLY A 93 4.91 -4.76 0.28
C GLY A 93 5.95 -4.70 1.39
N VAL A 94 7.15 -4.28 1.02
CA VAL A 94 8.29 -4.07 1.91
C VAL A 94 8.84 -2.66 1.73
N GLY A 95 9.52 -2.14 2.75
CA GLY A 95 10.16 -0.83 2.71
C GLY A 95 11.65 -0.92 2.94
N THR A 96 12.38 0.05 2.41
CA THR A 96 13.79 0.30 2.76
C THR A 96 14.02 1.79 2.94
N VAL A 97 14.84 2.13 3.91
CA VAL A 97 15.25 3.51 4.21
C VAL A 97 16.78 3.56 4.25
N GLY A 98 17.37 4.35 3.35
CA GLY A 98 18.83 4.52 3.22
C GLY A 98 19.18 5.37 2.00
N LEU A 99 20.41 5.88 1.94
CA LEU A 99 20.95 6.48 0.73
C LEU A 99 21.15 5.41 -0.34
N LEU A 100 20.99 5.79 -1.60
CA LEU A 100 21.04 4.86 -2.73
C LEU A 100 22.34 4.04 -2.72
N GLU A 101 23.47 4.74 -2.61
CA GLU A 101 24.82 4.14 -2.67
C GLU A 101 25.23 3.41 -1.38
N GLN A 102 24.52 3.62 -0.26
CA GLN A 102 24.78 2.95 1.02
C GLN A 102 23.84 1.77 1.28
N THR A 103 22.81 1.64 0.47
CA THR A 103 21.87 0.51 0.53
C THR A 103 22.35 -0.58 -0.43
N PRO A 104 22.48 -1.83 0.01
CA PRO A 104 22.90 -2.92 -0.86
C PRO A 104 22.02 -3.08 -2.10
N VAL A 105 22.61 -3.36 -3.27
CA VAL A 105 21.88 -3.48 -4.53
C VAL A 105 20.78 -4.54 -4.46
N HIS A 106 21.06 -5.68 -3.86
CA HIS A 106 20.08 -6.76 -3.69
C HIS A 106 18.85 -6.36 -2.84
N ALA A 107 19.03 -5.40 -1.91
CA ALA A 107 17.90 -4.84 -1.15
C ALA A 107 17.00 -3.98 -2.05
N HIS A 108 17.58 -3.17 -2.95
CA HIS A 108 16.81 -2.42 -3.95
C HIS A 108 16.04 -3.35 -4.90
N GLU A 109 16.69 -4.41 -5.38
CA GLU A 109 16.07 -5.43 -6.24
C GLU A 109 14.90 -6.11 -5.53
N ARG A 110 15.09 -6.50 -4.26
CA ARG A 110 14.03 -7.14 -3.47
C ARG A 110 12.82 -6.23 -3.29
N VAL A 111 13.03 -4.94 -3.04
CA VAL A 111 11.94 -3.95 -2.96
C VAL A 111 11.18 -3.86 -4.28
N LEU A 112 11.87 -3.74 -5.42
CA LEU A 112 11.24 -3.69 -6.73
C LEU A 112 10.48 -4.99 -7.03
N ARG A 113 11.08 -6.14 -6.74
CA ARG A 113 10.45 -7.46 -6.92
C ARG A 113 9.16 -7.58 -6.13
N THR A 114 9.19 -7.25 -4.83
CA THR A 114 8.01 -7.39 -3.96
C THR A 114 6.93 -6.34 -4.22
N ASN A 115 7.33 -5.07 -4.45
CA ASN A 115 6.36 -3.96 -4.51
C ASN A 115 5.84 -3.67 -5.92
N LEU A 116 6.52 -4.12 -6.98
CA LEU A 116 6.15 -3.86 -8.36
C LEU A 116 5.94 -5.17 -9.13
N ILE A 117 6.99 -6.00 -9.24
CA ILE A 117 6.94 -7.19 -10.07
C ILE A 117 5.89 -8.19 -9.54
N ALA A 118 5.79 -8.37 -8.22
CA ALA A 118 4.79 -9.23 -7.62
C ALA A 118 3.33 -8.82 -7.94
N TYR A 119 3.08 -7.53 -8.13
CA TYR A 119 1.75 -7.05 -8.53
C TYR A 119 1.43 -7.40 -9.99
N LEU A 120 2.45 -7.41 -10.86
CA LEU A 120 2.32 -7.94 -12.22
C LEU A 120 2.01 -9.45 -12.16
N TYR A 121 2.72 -10.22 -11.32
CA TYR A 121 2.45 -11.64 -11.14
C TYR A 121 1.01 -11.90 -10.69
N GLY A 122 0.52 -11.14 -9.69
CA GLY A 122 -0.85 -11.24 -9.21
C GLY A 122 -1.89 -10.93 -10.28
N ALA A 123 -1.68 -9.86 -11.05
CA ALA A 123 -2.55 -9.52 -12.17
C ALA A 123 -2.52 -10.60 -13.26
N HIS A 124 -1.32 -11.04 -13.67
CA HIS A 124 -1.14 -12.09 -14.67
C HIS A 124 -1.85 -13.39 -14.26
N ALA A 125 -1.73 -13.77 -12.99
CA ALA A 125 -2.32 -15.00 -12.48
C ALA A 125 -3.85 -14.95 -12.39
N VAL A 126 -4.45 -13.78 -12.07
CA VAL A 126 -5.90 -13.68 -11.85
C VAL A 126 -6.69 -13.31 -13.12
N LEU A 127 -6.10 -12.56 -14.05
CA LEU A 127 -6.80 -12.07 -15.25
C LEU A 127 -7.45 -13.18 -16.10
N PRO A 128 -6.85 -14.37 -16.32
CA PRO A 128 -7.53 -15.45 -17.02
C PRO A 128 -8.86 -15.86 -16.38
N TYR A 129 -8.94 -15.87 -15.05
CA TYR A 129 -10.18 -16.15 -14.31
C TYR A 129 -11.21 -15.05 -14.50
N PHE A 130 -10.81 -13.78 -14.38
CA PHE A 130 -11.70 -12.64 -14.60
C PHE A 130 -12.24 -12.58 -16.04
N LYS A 131 -11.37 -12.82 -17.03
CA LYS A 131 -11.77 -12.84 -18.45
C LYS A 131 -12.75 -13.97 -18.75
N ARG A 132 -12.53 -15.16 -18.18
CA ARG A 132 -13.45 -16.30 -18.33
C ARG A 132 -14.84 -16.03 -17.73
N GLU A 133 -14.88 -15.36 -16.57
CA GLU A 133 -16.12 -15.02 -15.88
C GLU A 133 -16.80 -13.75 -16.44
N GLY A 134 -16.08 -12.96 -17.24
CA GLY A 134 -16.55 -11.67 -17.74
C GLY A 134 -16.57 -10.56 -16.68
N HIS A 135 -16.13 -10.83 -15.45
CA HIS A 135 -16.07 -9.85 -14.36
C HIS A 135 -14.94 -10.16 -13.36
N GLY A 136 -14.51 -9.13 -12.64
CA GLY A 136 -13.54 -9.24 -11.55
C GLY A 136 -12.98 -7.88 -11.14
N THR A 137 -12.46 -7.79 -9.92
CA THR A 137 -11.85 -6.56 -9.43
C THR A 137 -10.43 -6.81 -8.93
N LEU A 138 -9.46 -6.20 -9.61
CA LEU A 138 -8.07 -6.12 -9.17
C LEU A 138 -7.89 -4.84 -8.36
N ILE A 139 -7.44 -4.95 -7.10
CA ILE A 139 -7.16 -3.79 -6.24
C ILE A 139 -5.67 -3.76 -5.94
N ASN A 140 -5.00 -2.67 -6.31
CA ASN A 140 -3.61 -2.43 -6.01
C ASN A 140 -3.46 -1.44 -4.86
N VAL A 141 -2.72 -1.80 -3.80
CA VAL A 141 -2.38 -0.89 -2.70
C VAL A 141 -1.05 -0.22 -2.99
N LEU A 142 -1.13 1.01 -3.48
CA LEU A 142 0.02 1.84 -3.81
C LEU A 142 0.55 2.59 -2.57
N SER A 143 0.75 3.89 -2.71
CA SER A 143 1.18 4.84 -1.69
C SER A 143 1.05 6.27 -2.21
N MET A 144 1.04 7.28 -1.33
CA MET A 144 1.31 8.66 -1.72
C MET A 144 2.64 8.82 -2.47
N ASN A 145 3.58 7.91 -2.24
CA ASN A 145 4.89 7.88 -2.93
C ASN A 145 4.78 7.49 -4.41
N ALA A 146 3.61 7.14 -4.92
CA ALA A 146 3.34 7.03 -6.36
C ALA A 146 3.10 8.40 -7.04
N TRP A 147 3.03 9.47 -6.26
CA TRP A 147 2.83 10.84 -6.72
C TRP A 147 3.97 11.77 -6.29
N SER A 148 4.52 11.57 -5.08
CA SER A 148 5.53 12.42 -4.48
C SER A 148 6.70 11.58 -3.96
N PRO A 149 7.93 11.82 -4.44
CA PRO A 149 9.08 11.00 -4.06
C PRO A 149 9.45 11.21 -2.59
N SER A 150 9.94 10.14 -1.97
CA SER A 150 10.53 10.17 -0.63
C SER A 150 12.04 10.14 -0.70
N ALA A 151 12.71 11.07 -0.03
CA ALA A 151 14.13 10.98 0.21
C ALA A 151 14.44 9.72 1.04
N TYR A 152 15.62 9.11 0.84
CA TYR A 152 16.06 7.87 1.48
C TYR A 152 15.20 6.63 1.15
N GLY A 153 14.26 6.73 0.20
CA GLY A 153 13.38 5.63 -0.22
C GLY A 153 13.32 5.49 -1.74
N VAL A 154 14.47 5.46 -2.41
CA VAL A 154 14.55 5.54 -3.89
C VAL A 154 13.88 4.34 -4.55
N SER A 155 14.23 3.10 -4.17
CA SER A 155 13.62 1.89 -4.72
C SER A 155 12.14 1.76 -4.37
N TYR A 156 11.76 2.14 -3.15
CA TYR A 156 10.34 2.18 -2.76
C TYR A 156 9.56 3.18 -3.63
N THR A 157 10.07 4.40 -3.79
CA THR A 157 9.47 5.41 -4.67
C THR A 157 9.36 4.90 -6.11
N ALA A 158 10.45 4.37 -6.67
CA ALA A 158 10.47 3.83 -8.02
C ALA A 158 9.42 2.73 -8.20
N SER A 159 9.30 1.80 -7.24
CA SER A 159 8.30 0.74 -7.27
C SER A 159 6.87 1.28 -7.30
N LYS A 160 6.56 2.31 -6.50
CA LYS A 160 5.21 2.87 -6.41
C LYS A 160 4.83 3.76 -7.61
N TYR A 161 5.79 4.46 -8.22
CA TYR A 161 5.61 5.15 -9.51
C TYR A 161 5.40 4.13 -10.64
N GLY A 162 6.23 3.10 -10.72
CA GLY A 162 6.09 2.02 -11.71
C GLY A 162 4.74 1.32 -11.60
N LEU A 163 4.29 1.05 -10.38
CA LEU A 163 2.99 0.41 -10.13
C LEU A 163 1.81 1.27 -10.59
N ARG A 164 1.89 2.60 -10.48
CA ARG A 164 0.87 3.50 -11.04
C ARG A 164 0.84 3.39 -12.57
N GLY A 165 2.00 3.46 -13.23
CA GLY A 165 2.09 3.30 -14.67
C GLY A 165 1.56 1.93 -15.14
N PHE A 166 1.89 0.86 -14.42
CA PHE A 166 1.35 -0.47 -14.65
C PHE A 166 -0.18 -0.49 -14.59
N SER A 167 -0.78 0.09 -13.54
CA SER A 167 -2.24 0.13 -13.40
C SER A 167 -2.92 0.92 -14.52
N GLU A 168 -2.32 2.04 -14.94
CA GLU A 168 -2.84 2.87 -16.05
C GLU A 168 -2.79 2.12 -17.38
N ALA A 169 -1.68 1.44 -17.68
CA ALA A 169 -1.53 0.62 -18.89
C ALA A 169 -2.50 -0.57 -18.90
N LEU A 170 -2.63 -1.26 -17.76
CA LEU A 170 -3.54 -2.39 -17.65
C LEU A 170 -5.01 -1.99 -17.83
N ARG A 171 -5.41 -0.82 -17.32
CA ARG A 171 -6.76 -0.29 -17.58
C ARG A 171 -7.03 -0.07 -19.06
N ALA A 172 -6.04 0.45 -19.80
CA ALA A 172 -6.15 0.64 -21.25
C ALA A 172 -6.29 -0.70 -21.97
N GLU A 173 -5.52 -1.72 -21.59
CA GLU A 173 -5.61 -3.07 -22.15
C GLU A 173 -6.97 -3.72 -21.88
N LEU A 174 -7.58 -3.42 -20.73
CA LEU A 174 -8.85 -4.01 -20.30
C LEU A 174 -10.10 -3.28 -20.77
N LEU A 175 -10.00 -2.22 -21.58
CA LEU A 175 -11.15 -1.51 -22.17
C LEU A 175 -12.15 -2.43 -22.87
N PRO A 176 -11.73 -3.53 -23.59
CA PRO A 176 -12.66 -4.47 -24.18
C PRO A 176 -13.44 -5.33 -23.17
N PHE A 177 -13.08 -5.29 -21.87
CA PHE A 177 -13.67 -6.11 -20.82
C PHE A 177 -14.32 -5.23 -19.73
N PRO A 178 -15.51 -4.62 -19.98
CA PRO A 178 -16.10 -3.62 -19.08
C PRO A 178 -16.49 -4.13 -17.69
N GLY A 179 -16.58 -5.45 -17.51
CA GLY A 179 -16.83 -6.08 -16.21
C GLY A 179 -15.56 -6.29 -15.37
N ILE A 180 -14.37 -6.02 -15.92
CA ILE A 180 -13.09 -6.18 -15.19
C ILE A 180 -12.57 -4.80 -14.79
N HIS A 181 -12.32 -4.62 -13.50
CA HIS A 181 -11.94 -3.33 -12.96
C HIS A 181 -10.55 -3.38 -12.29
N VAL A 182 -9.76 -2.31 -12.46
CA VAL A 182 -8.49 -2.09 -11.77
C VAL A 182 -8.61 -0.85 -10.90
N CYS A 183 -8.53 -1.03 -9.58
CA CYS A 183 -8.68 0.02 -8.57
C CYS A 183 -7.37 0.25 -7.82
N ASP A 184 -6.93 1.49 -7.73
CA ASP A 184 -5.74 1.89 -7.00
C ASP A 184 -6.08 2.61 -5.70
N ILE A 185 -5.44 2.19 -4.62
CA ILE A 185 -5.55 2.81 -3.30
C ILE A 185 -4.23 3.52 -3.00
N PHE A 186 -4.28 4.83 -2.74
CA PHE A 186 -3.13 5.69 -2.45
C PHE A 186 -3.17 6.17 -0.99
N PRO A 187 -2.74 5.37 -0.03
CA PRO A 187 -2.69 5.80 1.36
C PRO A 187 -1.56 6.80 1.61
N ALA A 188 -1.81 7.74 2.52
CA ALA A 188 -0.74 8.42 3.24
C ALA A 188 -0.06 7.45 4.21
N VAL A 189 0.90 7.95 5.01
CA VAL A 189 1.60 7.11 6.00
C VAL A 189 0.60 6.52 6.98
N ALA A 190 0.55 5.19 7.05
CA ALA A 190 -0.36 4.44 7.91
C ALA A 190 0.31 4.00 9.22
N ASP A 191 -0.46 3.95 10.30
CA ASP A 191 -0.03 3.39 11.58
C ASP A 191 -0.02 1.87 11.52
N THR A 192 1.02 1.30 10.89
CA THR A 192 1.18 -0.14 10.73
C THR A 192 2.53 -0.59 11.28
N PRO A 193 2.73 -1.89 11.51
CA PRO A 193 4.04 -2.44 11.89
C PRO A 193 5.15 -2.23 10.84
N ALA A 194 4.83 -1.79 9.63
CA ALA A 194 5.78 -1.65 8.52
C ALA A 194 7.07 -0.88 8.89
N PHE A 195 6.98 0.19 9.68
CA PHE A 195 8.16 0.94 10.13
C PHE A 195 9.00 0.21 11.20
N ARG A 196 8.47 -0.83 11.84
CA ARG A 196 9.24 -1.70 12.74
C ARG A 196 9.99 -2.79 11.97
N HIS A 197 9.44 -3.16 10.82
CA HIS A 197 9.88 -4.30 10.02
C HIS A 197 10.69 -3.92 8.79
N CYS A 198 10.67 -2.65 8.35
CA CYS A 198 11.36 -2.25 7.13
C CYS A 198 12.88 -2.29 7.30
N ALA A 199 13.57 -2.54 6.19
CA ALA A 199 15.01 -2.44 6.13
C ALA A 199 15.48 -1.02 6.41
N ASN A 200 16.54 -0.89 7.21
CA ASN A 200 17.08 0.38 7.63
C ASN A 200 18.61 0.39 7.48
N TYR A 201 19.10 1.15 6.53
CA TYR A 201 20.54 1.31 6.25
C TYR A 201 21.08 2.68 6.66
N THR A 202 20.25 3.50 7.35
CA THR A 202 20.65 4.86 7.78
C THR A 202 21.58 4.86 8.99
N GLY A 203 21.61 3.81 9.78
CA GLY A 203 22.29 3.79 11.09
C GLY A 203 21.58 4.62 12.17
N LYS A 204 20.32 5.03 11.92
CA LYS A 204 19.49 5.84 12.80
C LYS A 204 18.13 5.19 13.04
N ALA A 205 17.55 5.40 14.22
CA ALA A 205 16.20 4.91 14.53
C ALA A 205 15.16 5.62 13.65
N ILE A 206 14.35 4.85 12.93
CA ILE A 206 13.32 5.38 12.05
C ILE A 206 11.93 5.25 12.67
N ARG A 207 11.11 6.28 12.49
CA ARG A 207 9.71 6.30 12.91
C ARG A 207 8.86 6.89 11.80
N PRO A 208 7.58 6.50 11.69
CA PRO A 208 6.71 7.07 10.67
C PRO A 208 6.46 8.56 10.91
N PRO A 209 6.58 9.41 9.86
CA PRO A 209 6.24 10.83 9.97
C PRO A 209 4.73 11.00 10.19
N ARG A 210 4.35 11.90 11.09
CA ARG A 210 2.94 12.25 11.36
C ARG A 210 2.40 13.28 10.37
N PRO A 211 1.07 13.31 10.14
CA PRO A 211 0.00 12.53 10.76
C PRO A 211 -0.12 11.13 10.16
N LEU A 212 -0.58 10.16 10.98
CA LEU A 212 -0.75 8.78 10.59
C LEU A 212 -2.21 8.45 10.31
N VAL A 213 -2.45 7.70 9.23
CA VAL A 213 -3.77 7.17 8.89
C VAL A 213 -4.03 5.86 9.63
N ASP A 214 -5.26 5.67 10.07
CA ASP A 214 -5.72 4.39 10.62
C ASP A 214 -5.75 3.31 9.52
N PRO A 215 -5.06 2.16 9.69
CA PRO A 215 -5.11 1.05 8.74
C PRO A 215 -6.54 0.60 8.43
N ARG A 216 -7.44 0.66 9.39
CA ARG A 216 -8.87 0.32 9.22
C ARG A 216 -9.60 1.31 8.30
N ALA A 217 -9.17 2.56 8.21
CA ALA A 217 -9.73 3.51 7.26
C ALA A 217 -9.32 3.14 5.82
N ILE A 218 -8.10 2.63 5.63
CA ILE A 218 -7.62 2.12 4.35
C ILE A 218 -8.38 0.84 3.98
N ALA A 219 -8.53 -0.09 4.92
CA ALA A 219 -9.31 -1.31 4.74
C ALA A 219 -10.75 -1.03 4.29
N ARG A 220 -11.43 -0.08 4.96
CA ARG A 220 -12.78 0.36 4.55
C ARG A 220 -12.81 0.94 3.12
N ALA A 221 -11.74 1.60 2.68
CA ALA A 221 -11.66 2.10 1.31
C ALA A 221 -11.47 0.95 0.30
N ILE A 222 -10.67 -0.06 0.64
CA ILE A 222 -10.50 -1.28 -0.15
C ILE A 222 -11.84 -2.02 -0.28
N VAL A 223 -12.57 -2.22 0.81
CA VAL A 223 -13.91 -2.85 0.81
C VAL A 223 -14.89 -2.06 -0.08
N ARG A 224 -14.86 -0.72 0.00
CA ARG A 224 -15.70 0.12 -0.88
C ARG A 224 -15.29 0.02 -2.34
N ALA A 225 -13.99 -0.08 -2.65
CA ALA A 225 -13.50 -0.26 -4.01
C ALA A 225 -13.95 -1.62 -4.59
N ALA A 226 -13.92 -2.67 -3.80
CA ALA A 226 -14.44 -3.98 -4.21
C ALA A 226 -15.96 -3.96 -4.46
N ALA A 227 -16.72 -3.24 -3.62
CA ALA A 227 -18.18 -3.13 -3.77
C ALA A 227 -18.63 -2.16 -4.87
N ARG A 228 -17.82 -1.16 -5.22
CA ARG A 228 -18.11 -0.12 -6.23
C ARG A 228 -16.84 0.17 -7.05
N PRO A 229 -16.46 -0.72 -7.97
CA PRO A 229 -15.13 -0.70 -8.60
C PRO A 229 -14.96 0.38 -9.69
N HIS A 230 -16.01 1.15 -10.01
CA HIS A 230 -15.93 2.23 -11.03
C HIS A 230 -14.98 3.38 -10.62
N ARG A 231 -14.66 3.51 -9.33
CA ARG A 231 -13.68 4.50 -8.86
C ARG A 231 -12.27 3.96 -8.97
N GLN A 232 -11.58 4.26 -10.04
CA GLN A 232 -10.26 3.74 -10.38
C GLN A 232 -9.14 4.17 -9.42
N ALA A 233 -9.25 5.32 -8.73
CA ALA A 233 -8.22 5.85 -7.84
C ALA A 233 -8.83 6.43 -6.56
N THR A 234 -8.36 5.98 -5.40
CA THR A 234 -8.80 6.47 -4.09
C THR A 234 -7.61 6.89 -3.25
N THR A 235 -7.50 8.18 -2.96
CA THR A 235 -6.48 8.76 -2.08
C THR A 235 -7.01 8.84 -0.65
N ILE A 236 -6.20 8.39 0.34
CA ILE A 236 -6.58 8.33 1.75
C ILE A 236 -5.58 9.11 2.59
N GLY A 237 -6.08 10.08 3.33
CA GLY A 237 -5.31 11.01 4.15
C GLY A 237 -5.03 12.33 3.44
N SER A 238 -5.15 13.44 4.19
CA SER A 238 -4.97 14.81 3.66
C SER A 238 -3.55 15.03 3.11
N VAL A 239 -2.54 14.47 3.77
CA VAL A 239 -1.13 14.57 3.35
C VAL A 239 -0.91 13.93 1.98
N ALA A 240 -1.54 12.80 1.69
CA ALA A 240 -1.43 12.16 0.37
C ALA A 240 -2.02 13.04 -0.73
N TRP A 241 -3.16 13.69 -0.46
CA TRP A 241 -3.78 14.61 -1.39
C TRP A 241 -2.92 15.87 -1.62
N LEU A 242 -2.45 16.48 -0.52
CA LEU A 242 -1.57 17.67 -0.58
C LEU A 242 -0.25 17.37 -1.31
N SER A 243 0.37 16.22 -1.03
CA SER A 243 1.60 15.80 -1.71
C SER A 243 1.40 15.60 -3.21
N ARG A 244 0.26 15.02 -3.61
CA ARG A 244 -0.10 14.85 -5.02
C ARG A 244 -0.22 16.19 -5.73
N VAL A 245 -1.00 17.12 -5.16
CA VAL A 245 -1.22 18.45 -5.74
C VAL A 245 0.09 19.27 -5.71
N GLY A 246 0.80 19.26 -4.60
CA GLY A 246 2.07 19.97 -4.45
C GLY A 246 3.13 19.49 -5.44
N ASN A 247 3.25 18.18 -5.66
CA ASN A 247 4.20 17.65 -6.63
C ASN A 247 3.81 17.94 -8.09
N LEU A 248 2.52 18.08 -8.37
CA LEU A 248 2.03 18.47 -9.69
C LEU A 248 2.36 19.93 -10.01
N ILE A 249 2.15 20.83 -9.03
CA ILE A 249 2.31 22.29 -9.22
C ILE A 249 3.77 22.73 -9.05
N ALA A 250 4.46 22.24 -8.03
CA ALA A 250 5.79 22.69 -7.64
C ALA A 250 6.72 21.51 -7.25
N PRO A 251 7.08 20.60 -8.20
CA PRO A 251 7.82 19.40 -7.90
C PRO A 251 9.20 19.67 -7.26
N GLY A 252 9.87 20.76 -7.64
CA GLY A 252 11.15 21.16 -7.07
C GLY A 252 11.05 21.53 -5.58
N LEU A 253 10.01 22.27 -5.20
CA LEU A 253 9.78 22.64 -3.80
C LEU A 253 9.38 21.44 -2.95
N THR A 254 8.53 20.59 -3.47
CA THR A 254 8.11 19.36 -2.78
C THR A 254 9.31 18.44 -2.49
N ARG A 255 10.23 18.26 -3.46
CA ARG A 255 11.45 17.48 -3.26
C ARG A 255 12.38 18.09 -2.22
N ARG A 256 12.63 19.41 -2.29
CA ARG A 256 13.48 20.13 -1.31
C ARG A 256 12.90 20.02 0.11
N PHE A 257 11.59 20.22 0.25
CA PHE A 257 10.91 20.11 1.54
C PHE A 257 10.99 18.66 2.10
N SER A 258 10.70 17.66 1.28
CA SER A 258 10.78 16.25 1.68
C SER A 258 12.20 15.88 2.14
N GLN A 259 13.23 16.30 1.38
CA GLN A 259 14.63 16.05 1.72
C GLN A 259 15.04 16.73 3.03
N GLN A 260 14.71 18.01 3.20
CA GLN A 260 15.05 18.75 4.41
C GLN A 260 14.36 18.19 5.66
N LEU A 261 13.10 17.75 5.52
CA LEU A 261 12.35 17.13 6.62
C LEU A 261 13.00 15.80 7.03
N ALA A 262 13.34 14.95 6.06
CA ALA A 262 13.97 13.66 6.30
C ALA A 262 15.36 13.85 6.93
N GLN A 263 16.18 14.78 6.41
CA GLN A 263 17.50 15.08 6.95
C GLN A 263 17.43 15.55 8.40
N ARG A 264 16.61 16.56 8.69
CA ARG A 264 16.43 17.10 10.05
C ARG A 264 15.94 16.04 11.04
N TYR A 265 15.12 15.11 10.56
CA TYR A 265 14.68 13.99 11.37
C TYR A 265 15.86 13.05 11.70
N LEU A 266 16.61 12.61 10.69
CA LEU A 266 17.75 11.70 10.86
C LEU A 266 18.88 12.31 11.70
N ASP A 267 19.13 13.62 11.57
CA ASP A 267 20.13 14.34 12.37
C ASP A 267 19.86 14.26 13.89
N ARG A 268 18.56 14.21 14.24
CA ARG A 268 18.09 14.15 15.63
C ARG A 268 17.75 12.76 16.13
N ALA A 269 17.71 11.77 15.25
CA ALA A 269 17.32 10.41 15.61
C ALA A 269 18.46 9.69 16.32
N ASP A 270 18.10 8.86 17.29
CA ASP A 270 19.04 8.01 18.02
C ASP A 270 19.78 7.05 17.07
N PRO A 271 21.02 6.66 17.38
CA PRO A 271 21.71 5.60 16.65
C PRO A 271 20.89 4.29 16.69
N ALA A 272 20.91 3.56 15.59
CA ALA A 272 20.27 2.25 15.48
C ALA A 272 21.08 1.35 14.52
N PRO A 273 21.07 0.03 14.70
CA PRO A 273 21.76 -0.89 13.81
C PRO A 273 21.18 -0.83 12.39
N ARG A 274 22.04 -1.06 11.40
CA ARG A 274 21.59 -1.34 10.04
C ARG A 274 21.01 -2.75 9.98
N THR A 275 19.90 -2.92 9.23
CA THR A 275 19.19 -4.20 9.15
C THR A 275 18.46 -4.34 7.84
N ASP A 276 18.38 -5.58 7.36
CA ASP A 276 17.56 -5.95 6.20
C ASP A 276 16.05 -6.00 6.53
N GLY A 277 15.70 -5.92 7.81
CA GLY A 277 14.30 -5.99 8.24
C GLY A 277 13.59 -7.23 7.70
N ASN A 278 12.43 -7.03 7.10
CA ASN A 278 11.62 -8.09 6.51
C ASN A 278 11.80 -8.27 4.99
N LEU A 279 12.90 -7.80 4.41
CA LEU A 279 13.09 -7.92 2.97
C LEU A 279 13.15 -9.38 2.51
N PHE A 280 13.95 -10.18 3.17
CA PHE A 280 14.22 -11.56 2.76
C PHE A 280 13.42 -12.57 3.57
N ASP A 281 13.41 -12.42 4.88
CA ASP A 281 12.74 -13.33 5.81
C ASP A 281 11.43 -12.76 6.35
N PRO A 282 10.44 -13.59 6.68
CA PRO A 282 9.25 -13.14 7.38
C PRO A 282 9.63 -12.62 8.77
N THR A 283 9.03 -11.50 9.19
CA THR A 283 9.24 -10.99 10.54
C THR A 283 8.57 -11.91 11.56
N GLU A 284 9.30 -12.30 12.57
CA GLU A 284 8.77 -12.88 13.81
C GLU A 284 8.43 -11.76 14.78
N GLY A 285 7.27 -11.81 15.45
CA GLY A 285 6.89 -10.85 16.49
C GLY A 285 5.64 -10.03 16.18
N TYR A 286 5.70 -8.72 16.34
CA TYR A 286 4.52 -7.85 16.35
C TYR A 286 3.81 -7.75 14.99
N MET A 287 2.81 -8.59 14.76
CA MET A 287 2.05 -8.72 13.50
C MET A 287 0.61 -8.16 13.62
N ALA A 288 0.41 -7.12 14.42
CA ALA A 288 -0.89 -6.49 14.62
C ALA A 288 -1.36 -5.66 13.40
N VAL A 289 -2.59 -5.18 13.46
CA VAL A 289 -3.12 -4.18 12.53
C VAL A 289 -2.41 -2.84 12.73
N ASP A 290 -2.34 -2.38 13.98
CA ASP A 290 -1.75 -1.10 14.36
C ASP A 290 -0.25 -1.21 14.60
N GLY A 291 0.54 -0.20 14.22
CA GLY A 291 1.96 -0.08 14.53
C GLY A 291 2.23 0.44 15.94
N GLY A 292 1.20 0.98 16.61
CA GLY A 292 1.30 1.58 17.94
C GLY A 292 1.95 2.97 17.95
N TRP A 293 1.98 3.64 16.79
CA TRP A 293 2.59 4.95 16.63
C TRP A 293 1.62 6.11 16.86
N ARG A 294 0.29 5.85 16.80
CA ARG A 294 -0.76 6.83 17.13
C ARG A 294 -1.00 6.80 18.64
N ASN A 295 -0.75 7.92 19.33
CA ASN A 295 -1.22 8.09 20.68
C ASN A 295 -2.74 8.32 20.65
N ARG A 296 -3.51 7.46 21.31
CA ARG A 296 -4.98 7.59 21.39
C ARG A 296 -5.43 8.87 22.10
N ASN A 297 -4.57 9.52 22.90
CA ASN A 297 -4.87 10.68 23.72
C ASN A 297 -4.33 12.02 23.21
N GLU A 298 -3.51 12.06 22.15
CA GLU A 298 -3.08 13.34 21.56
C GLU A 298 -4.16 13.80 20.58
N GLY A 299 -5.05 14.64 21.09
CA GLY A 299 -6.15 15.23 20.33
C GLY A 299 -5.68 15.90 19.05
N SER A 300 -6.36 15.59 17.97
CA SER A 300 -6.11 15.94 16.57
C SER A 300 -6.02 17.45 16.25
N ARG A 301 -6.19 18.36 17.22
CA ARG A 301 -6.35 19.79 16.96
C ARG A 301 -5.07 20.58 16.70
N ALA A 302 -3.98 20.28 17.41
CA ALA A 302 -2.72 21.03 17.25
C ALA A 302 -1.95 20.66 15.98
N THR A 303 -2.03 19.37 15.55
CA THR A 303 -1.32 18.86 14.37
C THR A 303 -2.01 19.25 13.05
N GLN A 304 -3.35 19.34 13.05
CA GLN A 304 -4.11 19.84 11.89
C GLN A 304 -3.85 21.33 11.60
N ALA A 305 -3.76 22.17 12.62
CA ALA A 305 -3.48 23.59 12.45
C ALA A 305 -2.09 23.87 11.86
N GLY A 306 -1.06 23.12 12.28
CA GLY A 306 0.31 23.26 11.73
C GLY A 306 0.44 22.81 10.28
N LEU A 307 -0.28 21.77 9.85
CA LEU A 307 -0.25 21.26 8.47
C LEU A 307 -1.11 22.08 7.51
N ILE A 308 -2.23 22.62 7.97
CA ILE A 308 -3.04 23.58 7.21
C ILE A 308 -2.25 24.88 7.01
N GLY A 309 -1.53 25.36 8.04
CA GLY A 309 -0.64 26.52 7.93
C GLY A 309 0.51 26.33 6.93
N ALA A 310 1.16 25.15 6.93
CA ALA A 310 2.22 24.81 5.97
C ALA A 310 1.68 24.64 4.54
N GLY A 311 0.49 24.08 4.36
CA GLY A 311 -0.18 23.95 3.06
C GLY A 311 -0.63 25.30 2.49
N LEU A 312 -1.16 26.19 3.33
CA LEU A 312 -1.56 27.55 2.95
C LEU A 312 -0.35 28.45 2.65
N LEU A 313 0.76 28.29 3.37
CA LEU A 313 2.03 28.97 3.07
C LEU A 313 2.60 28.51 1.72
N ALA A 314 2.56 27.23 1.39
CA ALA A 314 2.99 26.72 0.09
C ALA A 314 2.10 27.25 -1.05
N LEU A 315 0.79 27.36 -0.85
CA LEU A 315 -0.15 27.96 -1.80
C LEU A 315 0.05 29.48 -1.93
N GLY A 316 0.24 30.19 -0.82
CA GLY A 316 0.47 31.63 -0.81
C GLY A 316 1.79 32.03 -1.49
N VAL A 317 2.88 31.29 -1.27
CA VAL A 317 4.17 31.46 -1.95
C VAL A 317 4.04 31.18 -3.45
N SER A 318 3.27 30.15 -3.84
CA SER A 318 3.06 29.81 -5.26
C SER A 318 2.26 30.89 -6.00
N LEU A 319 1.23 31.42 -5.37
CA LEU A 319 0.44 32.55 -5.92
C LEU A 319 1.25 33.84 -5.98
N GLY A 320 2.12 34.12 -4.99
CA GLY A 320 3.02 35.26 -4.98
C GLY A 320 4.10 35.22 -6.07
N ILE A 321 4.61 34.02 -6.38
CA ILE A 321 5.58 33.82 -7.48
C ILE A 321 4.90 33.98 -8.85
N LEU A 322 3.67 33.47 -9.01
CA LEU A 322 2.89 33.66 -10.24
C LEU A 322 2.52 35.14 -10.46
N ALA A 323 2.14 35.85 -9.41
CA ALA A 323 1.85 37.29 -9.48
C ALA A 323 3.10 38.15 -9.82
N ARG A 324 4.28 37.78 -9.28
CA ARG A 324 5.56 38.43 -9.66
C ARG A 324 5.97 38.15 -11.11
N ARG A 325 5.78 36.92 -11.61
CA ARG A 325 6.09 36.61 -13.01
C ARG A 325 5.17 37.33 -14.00
N ARG A 326 3.90 37.56 -13.65
CA ARG A 326 2.99 38.37 -14.50
C ARG A 326 3.39 39.86 -14.51
N ARG A 327 3.89 40.42 -13.39
CA ARG A 327 4.36 41.82 -13.33
C ARG A 327 5.73 42.08 -13.98
N GLN A 328 6.46 41.03 -14.37
CA GLN A 328 7.72 41.17 -15.11
C GLN A 328 7.57 40.88 -16.61
N ALA A 329 6.37 40.48 -17.03
CA ALA A 329 6.02 40.20 -18.43
C ALA A 329 5.13 41.35 -19.04
N ASP A 330 4.64 42.26 -18.23
CA ASP A 330 4.06 43.55 -18.60
C ASP A 330 5.11 44.69 -18.43
#